data_75c62b89b909c1034cef691ae7a76649
#
_entry.id   75c62b89b909c1034cef691ae7a76649
#
_cell.length_a   1.000
_cell.length_b   1.000
_cell.length_c   1.000
_cell.angle_alpha   90.00
_cell.angle_beta   90.00
_cell.angle_gamma   90.00
#
_symmetry.space_group_name_H-M   'P 1'
#
loop_
_entity.id
_entity.type
_entity.pdbx_description
1 polymer ?
#
loop_
_entity_poly.entity_id
_entity_poly.type
_entity_poly.pdbx_seq_one_letter_code
_entity_poly.pdbx_strand_id
1 'polypeptide(L)'
;MTLTHKNMISKTSIENLKNQIDIVDIVSSFIELKKSGANFKACCPLHGEDTPSFTVSPAKQIYHCFGCSNGGDAIKFVMEYEKVTYPEAIEKIAALTNFNLEYDNNDSQALNTSILDAVNNYYQNNLFSNSNALQYLNSRGITKESIDKFQIGYASSSNDTITYLKNNFFDLNMAKELGVIDSGSNGLYARFIERITFPIFLQSGKLVGFGGRTISGHNAKYVNSPATKLFNKSALLFGYNLARESIYQSKEIIITEGYLDVIMLHQAGFANSVATLGTALTSQHIPLLKKSDAKVILGYDGDKAGMEAAYKASILLAQNDFVGGVVIFQNAHDPADYVKEGRVDELKSLLLHPKYFVEFALDYIVKDNLGNYRFDINRPEEKQKILVKIEDFLSTLKPVMSEEFKGYAAHLINLHPKYIKTTSSVSSKTPNTPQNQMIDITEILILQGILNYPDKKDIILAALDSSMFDLHRRSEEHTSELQ
;
A
#
# COMPACT_ATOMS: atom_id res chain seq x y z
N MET A 1 38.35 -30.04 2.26
CA MET A 1 38.00 -28.64 2.44
C MET A 1 37.51 -28.11 1.10
N THR A 2 36.21 -28.18 0.88
CA THR A 2 35.54 -27.70 -0.35
C THR A 2 35.24 -26.22 -0.13
N LEU A 3 35.93 -25.35 -0.86
CA LEU A 3 35.60 -23.93 -0.96
C LEU A 3 34.24 -23.82 -1.67
N THR A 4 33.20 -23.59 -0.89
CA THR A 4 31.89 -23.21 -1.42
C THR A 4 32.05 -21.84 -2.09
N HIS A 5 31.94 -21.79 -3.42
CA HIS A 5 31.74 -20.53 -4.15
C HIS A 5 30.47 -19.86 -3.60
N LYS A 6 30.67 -18.84 -2.78
CA LYS A 6 29.56 -18.00 -2.34
C LYS A 6 29.08 -17.23 -3.58
N ASN A 7 27.91 -17.55 -4.12
CA ASN A 7 27.31 -16.82 -5.22
C ASN A 7 27.22 -15.34 -4.86
N MET A 8 27.64 -14.44 -5.74
CA MET A 8 27.54 -12.99 -5.50
C MET A 8 26.07 -12.58 -5.59
N ILE A 9 25.63 -11.72 -4.65
CA ILE A 9 24.30 -11.12 -4.72
C ILE A 9 24.25 -10.22 -5.96
N SER A 10 23.21 -10.35 -6.78
CA SER A 10 23.09 -9.58 -8.01
C SER A 10 23.00 -8.07 -7.72
N LYS A 11 23.66 -7.27 -8.54
CA LYS A 11 23.61 -5.79 -8.41
C LYS A 11 22.18 -5.26 -8.41
N THR A 12 21.33 -5.83 -9.24
CA THR A 12 19.93 -5.47 -9.36
C THR A 12 19.13 -5.84 -8.11
N SER A 13 19.41 -7.01 -7.51
CA SER A 13 18.77 -7.39 -6.25
C SER A 13 19.14 -6.43 -5.13
N ILE A 14 20.40 -5.96 -5.08
CA ILE A 14 20.86 -4.95 -4.14
C ILE A 14 20.15 -3.62 -4.37
N GLU A 15 20.01 -3.17 -5.60
CA GLU A 15 19.28 -1.95 -5.94
C GLU A 15 17.80 -2.05 -5.59
N ASN A 16 17.17 -3.18 -5.89
CA ASN A 16 15.79 -3.43 -5.55
C ASN A 16 15.57 -3.42 -4.02
N LEU A 17 16.46 -4.06 -3.26
CA LEU A 17 16.44 -4.01 -1.81
C LEU A 17 16.56 -2.56 -1.32
N LYS A 18 17.57 -1.81 -1.79
CA LYS A 18 17.75 -0.39 -1.42
C LYS A 18 16.53 0.47 -1.71
N ASN A 19 15.80 0.18 -2.77
CA ASN A 19 14.61 0.92 -3.17
C ASN A 19 13.37 0.55 -2.33
N GLN A 20 13.34 -0.62 -1.70
CA GLN A 20 12.22 -1.09 -0.89
C GLN A 20 12.36 -0.78 0.60
N ILE A 21 13.59 -0.70 1.09
CA ILE A 21 13.85 -0.45 2.51
C ILE A 21 13.68 1.03 2.87
N ASP A 22 13.31 1.26 4.12
CA ASP A 22 13.39 2.58 4.74
C ASP A 22 14.43 2.55 5.86
N ILE A 23 15.32 3.54 5.88
CA ILE A 23 16.39 3.60 6.87
C ILE A 23 15.86 3.67 8.30
N VAL A 24 14.69 4.29 8.52
CA VAL A 24 14.09 4.37 9.87
C VAL A 24 13.70 3.00 10.36
N ASP A 25 13.07 2.17 9.49
CA ASP A 25 12.67 0.80 9.84
C ASP A 25 13.89 -0.06 10.14
N ILE A 26 14.91 0.02 9.27
CA ILE A 26 16.13 -0.76 9.46
C ILE A 26 16.83 -0.35 10.76
N VAL A 27 17.04 0.94 10.99
CA VAL A 27 17.72 1.41 12.21
C VAL A 27 16.89 1.10 13.46
N SER A 28 15.56 1.24 13.39
CA SER A 28 14.65 0.93 14.51
C SER A 28 14.62 -0.55 14.88
N SER A 29 15.03 -1.44 13.98
CA SER A 29 15.19 -2.87 14.29
C SER A 29 16.39 -3.16 15.20
N PHE A 30 17.32 -2.21 15.37
CA PHE A 30 18.52 -2.36 16.16
C PHE A 30 18.58 -1.44 17.39
N ILE A 31 18.02 -0.22 17.27
CA ILE A 31 18.04 0.78 18.35
C ILE A 31 16.71 1.52 18.44
N GLU A 32 16.38 2.00 19.63
CA GLU A 32 15.19 2.83 19.83
C GLU A 32 15.41 4.23 19.25
N LEU A 33 14.59 4.62 18.27
CA LEU A 33 14.59 5.94 17.67
C LEU A 33 13.48 6.82 18.26
N LYS A 34 13.84 8.00 18.74
CA LYS A 34 12.88 9.02 19.20
C LYS A 34 12.68 10.08 18.12
N LYS A 35 11.45 10.43 17.84
CA LYS A 35 11.12 11.44 16.85
C LYS A 35 11.57 12.83 17.28
N SER A 36 12.17 13.57 16.36
CA SER A 36 12.67 14.92 16.60
C SER A 36 12.43 15.79 15.34
N GLY A 37 11.28 16.43 15.29
CA GLY A 37 10.85 17.19 14.11
C GLY A 37 10.64 16.28 12.89
N ALA A 38 11.25 16.60 11.75
CA ALA A 38 11.23 15.81 10.53
C ALA A 38 12.18 14.60 10.53
N ASN A 39 13.02 14.45 11.56
CA ASN A 39 14.02 13.40 11.68
C ASN A 39 13.77 12.55 12.94
N PHE A 40 14.58 11.51 13.10
CA PHE A 40 14.64 10.68 14.29
C PHE A 40 16.00 10.83 14.95
N LYS A 41 16.06 10.70 16.30
CA LYS A 41 17.28 10.80 17.08
C LYS A 41 17.44 9.64 18.04
N ALA A 42 18.69 9.30 18.32
CA ALA A 42 19.09 8.36 19.38
C ALA A 42 20.47 8.72 19.90
N CYS A 43 20.88 8.11 21.02
CA CYS A 43 22.28 8.02 21.36
C CYS A 43 22.99 7.14 20.33
N CYS A 44 24.17 7.53 19.89
CA CYS A 44 24.86 6.83 18.83
C CYS A 44 25.32 5.43 19.29
N PRO A 45 24.91 4.37 18.58
CA PRO A 45 25.32 3.02 18.95
C PRO A 45 26.75 2.69 18.51
N LEU A 46 27.38 3.56 17.71
CA LEU A 46 28.71 3.33 17.14
C LEU A 46 29.83 3.91 18.01
N HIS A 47 29.49 4.81 18.93
CA HIS A 47 30.38 5.31 19.97
C HIS A 47 29.59 5.58 21.26
N GLY A 48 30.21 5.46 22.39
CA GLY A 48 29.54 5.67 23.68
C GLY A 48 29.22 7.16 23.91
N GLU A 49 27.92 7.48 24.09
CA GLU A 49 27.46 8.83 24.46
C GLU A 49 26.16 8.77 25.26
N ASP A 50 25.95 9.78 26.14
CA ASP A 50 24.74 9.90 26.95
C ASP A 50 23.74 10.93 26.36
N THR A 51 24.16 11.71 25.36
CA THR A 51 23.33 12.73 24.71
C THR A 51 23.03 12.38 23.26
N PRO A 52 21.77 12.45 22.81
CA PRO A 52 21.39 12.01 21.46
C PRO A 52 22.03 12.88 20.36
N SER A 53 23.09 12.37 19.71
CA SER A 53 23.72 13.01 18.55
C SER A 53 23.51 12.26 17.23
N PHE A 54 22.99 11.04 17.29
CA PHE A 54 22.69 10.23 16.11
C PHE A 54 21.34 10.64 15.52
N THR A 55 21.34 11.07 14.27
CA THR A 55 20.15 11.57 13.57
C THR A 55 19.88 10.73 12.32
N VAL A 56 18.66 10.27 12.14
CA VAL A 56 18.17 9.55 10.94
C VAL A 56 17.20 10.43 10.19
N SER A 57 17.48 10.68 8.92
CA SER A 57 16.64 11.46 8.03
C SER A 57 15.83 10.54 7.10
N PRO A 58 14.52 10.35 7.32
CA PRO A 58 13.69 9.57 6.42
C PRO A 58 13.54 10.22 5.05
N ALA A 59 13.57 11.55 4.95
CA ALA A 59 13.49 12.25 3.67
C ALA A 59 14.70 12.01 2.77
N LYS A 60 15.91 11.95 3.38
CA LYS A 60 17.17 11.74 2.66
C LYS A 60 17.62 10.28 2.62
N GLN A 61 16.99 9.40 3.39
CA GLN A 61 17.39 7.99 3.55
C GLN A 61 18.85 7.83 4.00
N ILE A 62 19.30 8.70 4.95
CA ILE A 62 20.63 8.64 5.53
C ILE A 62 20.56 8.81 7.04
N TYR A 63 21.57 8.27 7.73
CA TYR A 63 21.88 8.68 9.09
C TYR A 63 23.15 9.53 9.14
N HIS A 64 23.27 10.33 10.20
CA HIS A 64 24.48 11.08 10.53
C HIS A 64 24.56 11.26 12.03
N CYS A 65 25.73 10.96 12.59
CA CYS A 65 26.05 11.23 13.99
C CYS A 65 26.87 12.51 14.09
N PHE A 66 26.38 13.49 14.81
CA PHE A 66 27.09 14.76 15.02
C PHE A 66 28.20 14.65 16.10
N GLY A 67 28.25 13.54 16.86
CA GLY A 67 29.32 13.27 17.83
C GLY A 67 30.57 12.67 17.18
N CYS A 68 30.43 11.58 16.42
CA CYS A 68 31.55 10.89 15.77
C CYS A 68 31.68 11.13 14.27
N SER A 69 30.83 11.97 13.69
CA SER A 69 30.79 12.28 12.23
C SER A 69 30.55 11.06 11.33
N ASN A 70 30.17 9.90 11.87
CA ASN A 70 29.80 8.74 11.07
C ASN A 70 28.44 8.95 10.42
N GLY A 71 28.30 8.54 9.15
CA GLY A 71 27.06 8.71 8.40
C GLY A 71 27.01 7.84 7.17
N GLY A 72 25.80 7.54 6.67
CA GLY A 72 25.60 6.69 5.51
C GLY A 72 24.15 6.27 5.30
N ASP A 73 23.96 5.29 4.44
CA ASP A 73 22.68 4.64 4.18
C ASP A 73 22.38 3.50 5.18
N ALA A 74 21.24 2.85 5.04
CA ALA A 74 20.83 1.73 5.89
C ALA A 74 21.82 0.56 5.87
N ILE A 75 22.43 0.27 4.71
CA ILE A 75 23.39 -0.83 4.58
C ILE A 75 24.66 -0.50 5.35
N LYS A 76 25.18 0.72 5.20
CA LYS A 76 26.34 1.16 5.94
C LYS A 76 26.10 1.16 7.44
N PHE A 77 24.91 1.53 7.90
CA PHE A 77 24.54 1.44 9.32
C PHE A 77 24.66 -0.01 9.83
N VAL A 78 24.07 -0.98 9.13
CA VAL A 78 24.13 -2.40 9.54
C VAL A 78 25.56 -2.93 9.52
N MET A 79 26.36 -2.57 8.51
CA MET A 79 27.79 -2.92 8.46
C MET A 79 28.55 -2.42 9.70
N GLU A 80 28.35 -1.16 10.05
CA GLU A 80 29.04 -0.50 11.17
C GLU A 80 28.55 -1.02 12.54
N TYR A 81 27.25 -1.23 12.69
CA TYR A 81 26.62 -1.67 13.93
C TYR A 81 26.94 -3.13 14.24
N GLU A 82 26.74 -4.03 13.28
CA GLU A 82 26.91 -5.48 13.42
C GLU A 82 28.35 -5.95 13.14
N LYS A 83 29.24 -5.04 12.66
CA LYS A 83 30.61 -5.36 12.26
C LYS A 83 30.69 -6.46 11.21
N VAL A 84 29.79 -6.40 10.24
CA VAL A 84 29.67 -7.37 9.14
C VAL A 84 30.10 -6.77 7.81
N THR A 85 30.41 -7.65 6.84
CA THR A 85 30.75 -7.23 5.47
C THR A 85 29.53 -6.72 4.71
N TYR A 86 29.75 -6.01 3.61
CA TYR A 86 28.69 -5.48 2.76
C TYR A 86 27.67 -6.55 2.30
N PRO A 87 28.08 -7.74 1.79
CA PRO A 87 27.13 -8.79 1.44
C PRO A 87 26.32 -9.31 2.63
N GLU A 88 26.96 -9.48 3.79
CA GLU A 88 26.29 -9.97 5.00
C GLU A 88 25.27 -8.94 5.54
N ALA A 89 25.58 -7.65 5.45
CA ALA A 89 24.62 -6.59 5.80
C ALA A 89 23.39 -6.63 4.88
N ILE A 90 23.58 -6.86 3.58
CA ILE A 90 22.49 -7.00 2.62
C ILE A 90 21.65 -8.24 2.94
N GLU A 91 22.25 -9.39 3.21
CA GLU A 91 21.55 -10.62 3.59
C GLU A 91 20.73 -10.41 4.89
N LYS A 92 21.28 -9.73 5.89
CA LYS A 92 20.57 -9.38 7.12
C LYS A 92 19.38 -8.46 6.89
N ILE A 93 19.57 -7.39 6.11
CA ILE A 93 18.48 -6.46 5.79
C ILE A 93 17.39 -7.18 5.00
N ALA A 94 17.75 -8.03 4.04
CA ALA A 94 16.81 -8.83 3.27
C ALA A 94 15.97 -9.76 4.17
N ALA A 95 16.62 -10.40 5.15
CA ALA A 95 15.93 -11.24 6.14
C ALA A 95 14.98 -10.43 7.03
N LEU A 96 15.39 -9.23 7.50
CA LEU A 96 14.56 -8.34 8.31
C LEU A 96 13.32 -7.83 7.55
N THR A 97 13.43 -7.69 6.23
CA THR A 97 12.38 -7.13 5.38
C THR A 97 11.61 -8.17 4.57
N ASN A 98 11.87 -9.46 4.80
CA ASN A 98 11.34 -10.57 3.99
C ASN A 98 11.57 -10.36 2.47
N PHE A 99 12.72 -9.82 2.12
CA PHE A 99 13.11 -9.59 0.74
C PHE A 99 13.88 -10.80 0.22
N ASN A 100 13.46 -11.36 -0.91
CA ASN A 100 14.16 -12.46 -1.58
C ASN A 100 15.33 -11.93 -2.39
N LEU A 101 16.57 -12.23 -1.94
CA LEU A 101 17.78 -11.90 -2.67
C LEU A 101 17.95 -12.82 -3.88
N GLU A 102 18.29 -12.23 -5.01
CA GLU A 102 18.72 -12.94 -6.19
C GLU A 102 20.25 -12.95 -6.24
N TYR A 103 20.83 -14.13 -6.54
CA TYR A 103 22.26 -14.30 -6.65
C TYR A 103 22.66 -14.46 -8.13
N ASP A 104 23.82 -13.95 -8.52
CA ASP A 104 24.36 -14.12 -9.87
C ASP A 104 24.66 -15.58 -10.14
N ASN A 105 23.62 -16.33 -10.54
CA ASN A 105 23.80 -17.52 -11.35
C ASN A 105 23.81 -17.02 -12.80
N ASN A 106 24.76 -17.46 -13.60
CA ASN A 106 25.07 -17.00 -14.95
C ASN A 106 23.89 -16.90 -15.96
N ASP A 107 22.61 -16.90 -15.52
CA ASP A 107 21.42 -16.92 -16.38
C ASP A 107 20.27 -15.99 -15.94
N SER A 108 20.38 -15.21 -14.86
CA SER A 108 19.31 -14.26 -14.53
C SER A 108 19.66 -12.86 -15.05
N GLN A 109 19.09 -12.48 -16.20
CA GLN A 109 19.05 -11.09 -16.65
C GLN A 109 18.45 -10.20 -15.55
N ALA A 110 19.26 -9.33 -14.99
CA ALA A 110 18.82 -8.29 -14.09
C ALA A 110 17.70 -7.47 -14.74
N LEU A 111 16.58 -7.26 -14.05
CA LEU A 111 15.47 -6.45 -14.56
C LEU A 111 15.98 -5.03 -14.89
N ASN A 112 16.22 -4.77 -16.17
CA ASN A 112 16.70 -3.48 -16.64
C ASN A 112 15.55 -2.49 -16.68
N THR A 113 15.36 -1.74 -15.59
CA THR A 113 14.29 -0.74 -15.47
C THR A 113 14.46 0.47 -16.37
N SER A 114 15.62 0.59 -17.06
CA SER A 114 15.83 1.65 -18.06
C SER A 114 14.78 1.64 -19.17
N ILE A 115 14.13 0.48 -19.41
CA ILE A 115 13.01 0.36 -20.36
C ILE A 115 11.83 1.21 -19.90
N LEU A 116 11.47 1.19 -18.59
CA LEU A 116 10.36 1.98 -18.07
C LEU A 116 10.66 3.49 -18.23
N ASP A 117 11.86 3.92 -17.90
CA ASP A 117 12.27 5.32 -18.04
C ASP A 117 12.27 5.77 -19.51
N ALA A 118 12.78 4.93 -20.41
CA ALA A 118 12.76 5.20 -21.85
C ALA A 118 11.32 5.29 -22.41
N VAL A 119 10.45 4.36 -22.01
CA VAL A 119 9.04 4.36 -22.39
C VAL A 119 8.31 5.58 -21.81
N ASN A 120 8.61 5.96 -20.56
CA ASN A 120 8.05 7.17 -19.96
C ASN A 120 8.42 8.43 -20.76
N ASN A 121 9.69 8.59 -21.10
CA ASN A 121 10.15 9.70 -21.92
C ASN A 121 9.49 9.70 -23.32
N TYR A 122 9.34 8.53 -23.92
CA TYR A 122 8.63 8.36 -25.19
C TYR A 122 7.16 8.79 -25.07
N TYR A 123 6.45 8.37 -24.03
CA TYR A 123 5.06 8.78 -23.81
C TYR A 123 4.91 10.27 -23.50
N GLN A 124 5.84 10.88 -22.77
CA GLN A 124 5.85 12.34 -22.54
C GLN A 124 5.99 13.10 -23.87
N ASN A 125 6.92 12.69 -24.74
CA ASN A 125 7.09 13.30 -26.05
C ASN A 125 5.83 13.16 -26.92
N ASN A 126 5.19 12.00 -26.90
CA ASN A 126 3.95 11.75 -27.63
C ASN A 126 2.79 12.63 -27.14
N LEU A 127 2.75 12.97 -25.85
CA LEU A 127 1.72 13.85 -25.30
C LEU A 127 1.75 15.22 -25.97
N PHE A 128 2.93 15.82 -26.08
CA PHE A 128 3.06 17.16 -26.69
C PHE A 128 2.76 17.18 -28.19
N SER A 129 2.78 16.02 -28.84
CA SER A 129 2.43 15.87 -30.25
C SER A 129 0.94 15.51 -30.46
N ASN A 130 0.16 15.30 -29.39
CA ASN A 130 -1.24 14.88 -29.47
C ASN A 130 -2.17 15.97 -28.92
N SER A 131 -2.81 16.72 -29.84
CA SER A 131 -3.72 17.81 -29.48
C SER A 131 -4.93 17.35 -28.64
N ASN A 132 -5.49 16.18 -28.92
CA ASN A 132 -6.66 15.65 -28.20
C ASN A 132 -6.31 15.31 -26.75
N ALA A 133 -5.13 14.73 -26.52
CA ALA A 133 -4.64 14.41 -25.16
C ALA A 133 -4.38 15.69 -24.37
N LEU A 134 -3.75 16.70 -24.97
CA LEU A 134 -3.53 18.00 -24.34
C LEU A 134 -4.86 18.72 -24.05
N GLN A 135 -5.78 18.72 -25.01
CA GLN A 135 -7.11 19.32 -24.81
C GLN A 135 -7.87 18.63 -23.67
N TYR A 136 -7.78 17.30 -23.58
CA TYR A 136 -8.38 16.57 -22.45
C TYR A 136 -7.79 17.03 -21.11
N LEU A 137 -6.46 17.08 -20.96
CA LEU A 137 -5.82 17.52 -19.72
C LEU A 137 -6.20 18.97 -19.38
N ASN A 138 -6.19 19.86 -20.36
CA ASN A 138 -6.62 21.26 -20.19
C ASN A 138 -8.09 21.36 -19.75
N SER A 139 -8.99 20.54 -20.34
CA SER A 139 -10.41 20.51 -19.94
C SER A 139 -10.62 20.04 -18.49
N ARG A 140 -9.65 19.28 -17.97
CA ARG A 140 -9.60 18.84 -16.57
C ARG A 140 -8.92 19.85 -15.65
N GLY A 141 -8.40 20.97 -16.17
CA GLY A 141 -7.72 21.98 -15.39
C GLY A 141 -6.25 21.67 -15.08
N ILE A 142 -5.65 20.67 -15.74
CA ILE A 142 -4.26 20.30 -15.50
C ILE A 142 -3.33 21.28 -16.23
N THR A 143 -2.43 21.91 -15.48
CA THR A 143 -1.47 22.87 -16.01
C THR A 143 -0.24 22.18 -16.62
N LYS A 144 0.52 22.93 -17.44
CA LYS A 144 1.77 22.43 -18.02
C LYS A 144 2.78 22.06 -16.93
N GLU A 145 2.90 22.88 -15.89
CA GLU A 145 3.80 22.64 -14.76
C GLU A 145 3.46 21.31 -14.06
N SER A 146 2.18 20.98 -13.95
CA SER A 146 1.75 19.70 -13.40
C SER A 146 2.02 18.53 -14.35
N ILE A 147 1.85 18.73 -15.66
CA ILE A 147 2.22 17.72 -16.67
C ILE A 147 3.70 17.37 -16.53
N ASP A 148 4.56 18.38 -16.45
CA ASP A 148 6.01 18.22 -16.32
C ASP A 148 6.38 17.61 -14.95
N LYS A 149 5.81 18.12 -13.85
CA LYS A 149 6.06 17.64 -12.48
C LYS A 149 5.71 16.16 -12.29
N PHE A 150 4.56 15.74 -12.81
CA PHE A 150 4.06 14.36 -12.70
C PHE A 150 4.49 13.48 -13.87
N GLN A 151 5.27 14.02 -14.81
CA GLN A 151 5.77 13.33 -16.00
C GLN A 151 4.65 12.64 -16.80
N ILE A 152 3.52 13.35 -16.96
CA ILE A 152 2.34 12.81 -17.66
C ILE A 152 2.68 12.61 -19.12
N GLY A 153 2.30 11.44 -19.67
CA GLY A 153 2.54 11.10 -21.07
C GLY A 153 1.28 10.66 -21.80
N TYR A 154 1.46 10.26 -23.04
CA TYR A 154 0.40 9.67 -23.87
C TYR A 154 0.91 8.45 -24.63
N ALA A 155 0.31 7.32 -24.38
CA ALA A 155 0.53 6.09 -25.14
C ALA A 155 -0.41 6.10 -26.38
N SER A 156 0.15 6.18 -27.57
CA SER A 156 -0.57 6.19 -28.83
C SER A 156 -1.10 4.78 -29.20
N SER A 157 -0.70 4.23 -30.33
CA SER A 157 -1.08 2.89 -30.74
C SER A 157 -0.18 1.82 -30.10
N SER A 158 -0.69 0.59 -30.07
CA SER A 158 0.11 -0.58 -29.66
C SER A 158 1.33 -0.76 -30.56
N ASN A 159 1.16 -0.56 -31.87
CA ASN A 159 2.23 -0.73 -32.84
C ASN A 159 3.37 0.30 -32.65
N ASP A 160 3.01 1.54 -32.32
CA ASP A 160 4.01 2.59 -32.10
C ASP A 160 4.90 2.28 -30.89
N THR A 161 4.31 1.82 -29.78
CA THR A 161 5.07 1.42 -28.58
C THR A 161 5.98 0.23 -28.89
N ILE A 162 5.48 -0.80 -29.59
CA ILE A 162 6.30 -1.97 -29.96
C ILE A 162 7.42 -1.59 -30.93
N THR A 163 7.13 -0.74 -31.89
CA THR A 163 8.11 -0.24 -32.86
C THR A 163 9.18 0.58 -32.17
N TYR A 164 8.81 1.45 -31.20
CA TYR A 164 9.75 2.20 -30.39
C TYR A 164 10.70 1.27 -29.63
N LEU A 165 10.18 0.23 -28.97
CA LEU A 165 11.01 -0.74 -28.25
C LEU A 165 11.99 -1.48 -29.18
N LYS A 166 11.53 -1.92 -30.36
CA LYS A 166 12.38 -2.61 -31.35
C LYS A 166 13.46 -1.69 -31.93
N ASN A 167 13.11 -0.47 -32.30
CA ASN A 167 14.05 0.48 -32.90
C ASN A 167 15.15 0.93 -31.93
N ASN A 168 14.87 0.89 -30.62
CA ASN A 168 15.85 1.18 -29.59
C ASN A 168 16.50 -0.08 -28.99
N PHE A 169 16.33 -1.23 -29.64
CA PHE A 169 16.97 -2.52 -29.29
C PHE A 169 16.67 -2.98 -27.86
N PHE A 170 15.50 -2.62 -27.30
CA PHE A 170 15.08 -3.11 -26.00
C PHE A 170 14.64 -4.58 -26.09
N ASP A 171 14.95 -5.36 -25.03
CA ASP A 171 14.50 -6.73 -24.89
C ASP A 171 12.97 -6.75 -24.67
N LEU A 172 12.25 -7.37 -25.60
CA LEU A 172 10.79 -7.46 -25.57
C LEU A 172 10.29 -8.39 -24.46
N ASN A 173 11.04 -9.40 -24.05
CA ASN A 173 10.71 -10.27 -22.92
C ASN A 173 10.79 -9.46 -21.63
N MET A 174 11.84 -8.67 -21.47
CA MET A 174 11.97 -7.75 -20.35
C MET A 174 10.86 -6.69 -20.33
N ALA A 175 10.52 -6.10 -21.48
CA ALA A 175 9.40 -5.16 -21.59
C ALA A 175 8.05 -5.81 -21.18
N LYS A 176 7.89 -7.11 -21.44
CA LYS A 176 6.73 -7.89 -20.99
C LYS A 176 6.76 -8.14 -19.49
N GLU A 177 7.88 -8.55 -18.92
CA GLU A 177 8.05 -8.73 -17.47
C GLU A 177 7.77 -7.42 -16.68
N LEU A 178 8.13 -6.27 -17.27
CA LEU A 178 7.86 -4.95 -16.72
C LEU A 178 6.42 -4.44 -16.99
N GLY A 179 5.60 -5.20 -17.72
CA GLY A 179 4.20 -4.89 -17.97
C GLY A 179 3.97 -3.73 -18.95
N VAL A 180 4.94 -3.41 -19.81
CA VAL A 180 4.81 -2.43 -20.89
C VAL A 180 4.04 -3.01 -22.07
N ILE A 181 4.37 -4.27 -22.43
CA ILE A 181 3.71 -5.04 -23.47
C ILE A 181 3.23 -6.39 -22.91
N ASP A 182 2.37 -7.07 -23.66
CA ASP A 182 1.93 -8.43 -23.35
C ASP A 182 1.72 -9.22 -24.64
N SER A 183 1.41 -10.52 -24.52
CA SER A 183 1.13 -11.43 -25.64
C SER A 183 -0.34 -11.79 -25.67
N GLY A 184 -0.97 -11.67 -26.83
CA GLY A 184 -2.31 -12.12 -27.09
C GLY A 184 -2.38 -13.13 -28.24
N SER A 185 -3.58 -13.54 -28.64
CA SER A 185 -3.81 -14.43 -29.78
C SER A 185 -3.22 -13.91 -31.10
N ASN A 186 -3.15 -12.60 -31.27
CA ASN A 186 -2.67 -11.92 -32.49
C ASN A 186 -1.21 -11.43 -32.36
N GLY A 187 -0.45 -11.89 -31.38
CA GLY A 187 0.93 -11.50 -31.15
C GLY A 187 1.10 -10.52 -29.99
N LEU A 188 2.21 -9.77 -30.01
CA LEU A 188 2.53 -8.78 -28.97
C LEU A 188 1.61 -7.56 -29.09
N TYR A 189 1.19 -7.03 -27.95
CA TYR A 189 0.46 -5.77 -27.87
C TYR A 189 0.95 -4.91 -26.70
N ALA A 190 0.84 -3.58 -26.83
CA ALA A 190 1.15 -2.66 -25.76
C ALA A 190 0.02 -2.63 -24.71
N ARG A 191 0.39 -2.54 -23.43
CA ARG A 191 -0.59 -2.49 -22.33
C ARG A 191 -1.44 -1.23 -22.37
N PHE A 192 -0.84 -0.11 -22.77
CA PHE A 192 -1.50 1.18 -22.86
C PHE A 192 -1.70 1.56 -24.32
N ILE A 193 -2.93 1.83 -24.70
CA ILE A 193 -3.33 2.18 -26.06
C ILE A 193 -4.31 3.34 -25.96
N GLU A 194 -4.03 4.45 -26.67
CA GLU A 194 -4.83 5.68 -26.67
C GLU A 194 -5.18 6.17 -25.26
N ARG A 195 -4.14 6.19 -24.40
CA ARG A 195 -4.28 6.56 -22.99
C ARG A 195 -3.31 7.63 -22.57
N ILE A 196 -3.81 8.57 -21.78
CA ILE A 196 -2.94 9.41 -20.96
C ILE A 196 -2.30 8.50 -19.91
N THR A 197 -0.98 8.58 -19.77
CA THR A 197 -0.20 7.75 -18.86
C THR A 197 0.28 8.55 -17.66
N PHE A 198 0.19 7.95 -16.50
CA PHE A 198 0.63 8.48 -15.20
C PHE A 198 1.71 7.54 -14.67
N PRO A 199 2.98 7.93 -14.68
CA PRO A 199 4.05 7.08 -14.18
C PRO A 199 3.93 6.91 -12.67
N ILE A 200 4.15 5.68 -12.18
CA ILE A 200 4.03 5.31 -10.78
C ILE A 200 5.41 4.99 -10.24
N PHE A 201 5.81 5.71 -9.20
CA PHE A 201 7.13 5.63 -8.61
C PHE A 201 7.10 5.00 -7.23
N LEU A 202 8.17 4.31 -6.86
CA LEU A 202 8.47 4.00 -5.47
C LEU A 202 8.75 5.28 -4.68
N GLN A 203 8.74 5.19 -3.35
CA GLN A 203 9.15 6.30 -2.47
C GLN A 203 10.58 6.82 -2.74
N SER A 204 11.45 6.00 -3.33
CA SER A 204 12.82 6.35 -3.74
C SER A 204 12.88 7.18 -5.02
N GLY A 205 11.77 7.35 -5.74
CA GLY A 205 11.73 7.99 -7.06
C GLY A 205 12.01 7.04 -8.23
N LYS A 206 12.14 5.73 -8.00
CA LYS A 206 12.29 4.75 -9.09
C LYS A 206 10.95 4.46 -9.75
N LEU A 207 10.88 4.56 -11.08
CA LEU A 207 9.69 4.22 -11.86
C LEU A 207 9.45 2.70 -11.86
N VAL A 208 8.22 2.27 -11.55
CA VAL A 208 7.87 0.84 -11.45
C VAL A 208 6.68 0.42 -12.30
N GLY A 209 5.96 1.37 -12.88
CA GLY A 209 4.81 1.08 -13.73
C GLY A 209 4.04 2.34 -14.10
N PHE A 210 2.87 2.15 -14.68
CA PHE A 210 2.02 3.23 -15.15
C PHE A 210 0.56 2.99 -14.78
N GLY A 211 -0.17 4.07 -14.55
CA GLY A 211 -1.61 4.14 -14.73
C GLY A 211 -1.94 4.70 -16.10
N GLY A 212 -3.08 4.33 -16.67
CA GLY A 212 -3.49 4.84 -17.98
C GLY A 212 -4.97 5.16 -18.04
N ARG A 213 -5.33 6.40 -18.40
CA ARG A 213 -6.72 6.82 -18.63
C ARG A 213 -7.03 6.90 -20.10
N THR A 214 -8.09 6.22 -20.55
CA THR A 214 -8.56 6.32 -21.95
C THR A 214 -9.15 7.70 -22.25
N ILE A 215 -8.90 8.19 -23.47
CA ILE A 215 -9.56 9.37 -24.06
C ILE A 215 -10.39 9.01 -25.29
N SER A 216 -10.38 7.75 -25.73
CA SER A 216 -11.05 7.24 -26.91
C SER A 216 -12.32 6.40 -26.62
N GLY A 217 -12.78 6.36 -25.36
CA GLY A 217 -14.04 5.70 -24.99
C GLY A 217 -13.96 4.19 -24.79
N HIS A 218 -12.76 3.60 -24.60
CA HIS A 218 -12.63 2.21 -24.21
C HIS A 218 -13.39 1.90 -22.91
N ASN A 219 -13.99 0.70 -22.79
CA ASN A 219 -14.81 0.28 -21.67
C ASN A 219 -14.11 0.45 -20.31
N ALA A 220 -12.82 0.13 -20.22
CA ALA A 220 -12.04 0.37 -19.00
C ALA A 220 -11.52 1.81 -18.97
N LYS A 221 -12.18 2.67 -18.19
CA LYS A 221 -11.81 4.09 -18.01
C LYS A 221 -10.35 4.25 -17.56
N TYR A 222 -9.93 3.46 -16.58
CA TYR A 222 -8.56 3.38 -16.09
C TYR A 222 -8.02 1.96 -16.17
N VAL A 223 -6.75 1.83 -16.48
CA VAL A 223 -5.97 0.58 -16.37
C VAL A 223 -4.64 0.88 -15.73
N ASN A 224 -4.10 -0.09 -14.99
CA ASN A 224 -2.77 -0.01 -14.40
C ASN A 224 -1.86 -1.08 -14.99
N SER A 225 -0.54 -0.91 -14.81
CA SER A 225 0.42 -2.00 -15.03
C SER A 225 -0.04 -3.25 -14.31
N PRO A 226 0.19 -4.44 -14.87
CA PRO A 226 -0.08 -5.70 -14.18
C PRO A 226 0.83 -5.82 -12.95
N ALA A 227 0.47 -6.72 -12.03
CA ALA A 227 1.38 -7.07 -10.94
C ALA A 227 2.67 -7.65 -11.52
N THR A 228 3.82 -7.08 -11.10
CA THR A 228 5.16 -7.51 -11.51
C THR A 228 6.04 -7.66 -10.27
N LYS A 229 7.28 -8.10 -10.41
CA LYS A 229 8.25 -8.11 -9.31
C LYS A 229 8.48 -6.71 -8.71
N LEU A 230 8.24 -5.63 -9.47
CA LEU A 230 8.44 -4.24 -9.05
C LEU A 230 7.14 -3.51 -8.72
N PHE A 231 6.02 -3.91 -9.31
CA PHE A 231 4.75 -3.21 -9.22
C PHE A 231 3.71 -4.01 -8.44
N ASN A 232 3.40 -3.54 -7.23
CA ASN A 232 2.30 -4.04 -6.41
C ASN A 232 1.36 -2.89 -6.05
N LYS A 233 0.24 -2.78 -6.75
CA LYS A 233 -0.76 -1.71 -6.55
C LYS A 233 -1.34 -1.64 -5.13
N SER A 234 -1.29 -2.74 -4.38
CA SER A 234 -1.83 -2.81 -3.01
C SER A 234 -0.87 -2.25 -1.95
N ALA A 235 0.38 -1.96 -2.33
CA ALA A 235 1.41 -1.43 -1.44
C ALA A 235 1.95 -0.06 -1.88
N LEU A 236 1.48 0.47 -3.02
CA LEU A 236 1.96 1.70 -3.62
C LEU A 236 0.88 2.79 -3.57
N LEU A 237 1.31 4.03 -3.35
CA LEU A 237 0.48 5.22 -3.45
C LEU A 237 1.02 6.13 -4.55
N PHE A 238 0.16 6.55 -5.48
CA PHE A 238 0.52 7.49 -6.54
C PHE A 238 0.89 8.85 -5.95
N GLY A 239 1.95 9.45 -6.46
CA GLY A 239 2.42 10.76 -6.03
C GLY A 239 3.18 10.76 -4.70
N TYR A 240 3.34 9.60 -4.01
CA TYR A 240 4.00 9.56 -2.72
C TYR A 240 5.47 10.03 -2.77
N ASN A 241 6.20 9.73 -3.83
CA ASN A 241 7.55 10.21 -4.05
C ASN A 241 7.65 11.75 -4.06
N LEU A 242 6.63 12.44 -4.63
CA LEU A 242 6.53 13.90 -4.67
C LEU A 242 5.97 14.49 -3.37
N ALA A 243 5.05 13.78 -2.71
CA ALA A 243 4.38 14.22 -1.51
C ALA A 243 5.20 14.01 -0.23
N ARG A 244 6.18 13.13 -0.27
CA ARG A 244 6.91 12.63 0.90
C ARG A 244 7.44 13.74 1.80
N GLU A 245 8.13 14.73 1.23
CA GLU A 245 8.71 15.84 2.01
C GLU A 245 7.60 16.66 2.69
N SER A 246 6.55 17.01 1.95
CA SER A 246 5.40 17.76 2.48
C SER A 246 4.67 16.99 3.59
N ILE A 247 4.52 15.67 3.46
CA ILE A 247 3.93 14.80 4.47
C ILE A 247 4.75 14.86 5.78
N TYR A 248 6.07 14.74 5.68
CA TYR A 248 6.94 14.80 6.87
C TYR A 248 6.95 16.18 7.53
N GLN A 249 6.85 17.26 6.74
CA GLN A 249 6.80 18.63 7.25
C GLN A 249 5.46 18.97 7.89
N SER A 250 4.34 18.69 7.19
CA SER A 250 2.99 19.03 7.66
C SER A 250 2.44 18.08 8.72
N LYS A 251 3.01 16.86 8.85
CA LYS A 251 2.46 15.78 9.66
C LYS A 251 1.04 15.38 9.26
N GLU A 252 0.69 15.59 8.01
CA GLU A 252 -0.59 15.20 7.44
C GLU A 252 -0.38 14.55 6.07
N ILE A 253 -1.20 13.56 5.76
CA ILE A 253 -1.30 12.92 4.45
C ILE A 253 -2.76 12.91 4.01
N ILE A 254 -3.00 13.38 2.79
CA ILE A 254 -4.32 13.36 2.16
C ILE A 254 -4.33 12.20 1.17
N ILE A 255 -5.26 11.26 1.34
CA ILE A 255 -5.39 10.10 0.47
C ILE A 255 -6.67 10.22 -0.34
N THR A 256 -6.54 10.21 -1.67
CA THR A 256 -7.65 10.25 -2.64
C THR A 256 -7.74 8.95 -3.43
N GLU A 257 -8.71 8.84 -4.34
CA GLU A 257 -8.91 7.64 -5.16
C GLU A 257 -8.15 7.70 -6.49
N GLY A 258 -8.04 8.90 -7.09
CA GLY A 258 -7.63 9.06 -8.47
C GLY A 258 -6.34 9.86 -8.70
N TYR A 259 -5.73 9.61 -9.87
CA TYR A 259 -4.53 10.32 -10.30
C TYR A 259 -4.76 11.82 -10.45
N LEU A 260 -5.92 12.20 -11.04
CA LEU A 260 -6.22 13.60 -11.30
C LEU A 260 -6.47 14.39 -10.02
N ASP A 261 -7.06 13.76 -9.01
CA ASP A 261 -7.30 14.39 -7.72
C ASP A 261 -5.99 14.81 -7.06
N VAL A 262 -5.00 13.91 -7.04
CA VAL A 262 -3.66 14.21 -6.52
C VAL A 262 -3.02 15.36 -7.30
N ILE A 263 -3.08 15.33 -8.63
CA ILE A 263 -2.46 16.35 -9.47
C ILE A 263 -3.11 17.71 -9.21
N MET A 264 -4.45 17.77 -9.16
CA MET A 264 -5.20 18.99 -8.88
C MET A 264 -4.95 19.51 -7.46
N LEU A 265 -4.91 18.63 -6.46
CA LEU A 265 -4.55 18.99 -5.09
C LEU A 265 -3.13 19.57 -5.00
N HIS A 266 -2.15 18.97 -5.67
CA HIS A 266 -0.79 19.53 -5.74
C HIS A 266 -0.77 20.90 -6.39
N GLN A 267 -1.59 21.14 -7.44
CA GLN A 267 -1.73 22.47 -8.08
C GLN A 267 -2.27 23.52 -7.10
N ALA A 268 -3.21 23.09 -6.23
CA ALA A 268 -3.82 23.95 -5.24
C ALA A 268 -2.97 24.14 -3.96
N GLY A 269 -1.75 23.58 -3.92
CA GLY A 269 -0.83 23.71 -2.80
C GLY A 269 -0.90 22.60 -1.75
N PHE A 270 -1.78 21.59 -1.89
CA PHE A 270 -1.85 20.41 -1.02
C PHE A 270 -0.84 19.35 -1.47
N ALA A 271 0.46 19.69 -1.37
CA ALA A 271 1.55 18.84 -1.87
C ALA A 271 1.76 17.56 -1.05
N ASN A 272 1.02 17.36 0.05
CA ASN A 272 1.00 16.15 0.89
C ASN A 272 -0.09 15.15 0.46
N SER A 273 -0.68 15.31 -0.74
CA SER A 273 -1.72 14.42 -1.25
C SER A 273 -1.15 13.27 -2.08
N VAL A 274 -1.81 12.10 -1.97
CA VAL A 274 -1.48 10.85 -2.66
C VAL A 274 -2.77 10.13 -3.05
N ALA A 275 -2.69 9.15 -3.96
CA ALA A 275 -3.86 8.32 -4.28
C ALA A 275 -3.57 6.82 -4.20
N THR A 276 -4.62 6.06 -3.93
CA THR A 276 -4.62 4.62 -4.18
C THR A 276 -4.65 4.32 -5.68
N LEU A 277 -4.27 3.10 -6.07
CA LEU A 277 -4.11 2.75 -7.49
C LEU A 277 -5.32 1.97 -8.03
N GLY A 278 -6.53 2.55 -7.90
CA GLY A 278 -7.78 1.88 -8.30
C GLY A 278 -8.08 0.64 -7.46
N THR A 279 -7.68 0.66 -6.21
CA THR A 279 -7.99 -0.34 -5.19
C THR A 279 -8.32 0.39 -3.89
N ALA A 280 -9.13 -0.22 -3.01
CA ALA A 280 -9.28 0.29 -1.66
C ALA A 280 -7.91 0.32 -0.93
N LEU A 281 -7.80 1.14 0.10
CA LEU A 281 -6.67 1.10 1.03
C LEU A 281 -6.57 -0.30 1.66
N THR A 282 -5.38 -0.88 1.70
CA THR A 282 -5.13 -2.24 2.17
C THR A 282 -4.17 -2.26 3.36
N SER A 283 -4.08 -3.40 4.05
CA SER A 283 -3.10 -3.61 5.11
C SER A 283 -1.65 -3.45 4.63
N GLN A 284 -1.37 -3.66 3.36
CA GLN A 284 -0.03 -3.47 2.79
C GLN A 284 0.39 -1.99 2.69
N HIS A 285 -0.56 -1.04 2.72
CA HIS A 285 -0.25 0.39 2.80
C HIS A 285 0.10 0.85 4.24
N ILE A 286 -0.33 0.10 5.25
CA ILE A 286 -0.15 0.48 6.66
C ILE A 286 1.31 0.75 7.04
N PRO A 287 2.30 -0.09 6.68
CA PRO A 287 3.70 0.19 6.98
C PRO A 287 4.18 1.54 6.40
N LEU A 288 3.76 1.86 5.16
CA LEU A 288 4.11 3.12 4.50
C LEU A 288 3.51 4.33 5.24
N LEU A 289 2.26 4.24 5.66
CA LEU A 289 1.58 5.31 6.40
C LEU A 289 2.16 5.49 7.82
N LYS A 290 2.49 4.40 8.53
CA LYS A 290 3.09 4.47 9.87
C LYS A 290 4.45 5.17 9.90
N LYS A 291 5.25 5.04 8.83
CA LYS A 291 6.57 5.69 8.73
C LYS A 291 6.51 7.21 8.87
N SER A 292 5.49 7.84 8.31
CA SER A 292 5.33 9.29 8.35
C SER A 292 4.86 9.79 9.72
N ASP A 293 4.20 8.93 10.51
CA ASP A 293 3.50 9.29 11.75
C ASP A 293 2.64 10.54 11.53
N ALA A 294 1.96 10.56 10.42
CA ALA A 294 1.15 11.66 9.95
C ALA A 294 -0.32 11.38 10.25
N LYS A 295 -1.08 12.45 10.51
CA LYS A 295 -2.53 12.42 10.52
C LYS A 295 -3.01 12.06 9.11
N VAL A 296 -3.90 11.07 8.99
CA VAL A 296 -4.42 10.60 7.71
C VAL A 296 -5.78 11.24 7.44
N ILE A 297 -5.92 11.89 6.30
CA ILE A 297 -7.17 12.50 5.84
C ILE A 297 -7.61 11.75 4.58
N LEU A 298 -8.77 11.10 4.62
CA LEU A 298 -9.36 10.47 3.44
C LEU A 298 -10.23 11.48 2.71
N GLY A 299 -9.86 11.83 1.48
CA GLY A 299 -10.61 12.69 0.58
C GLY A 299 -11.13 11.88 -0.61
N TYR A 300 -12.04 10.93 -0.37
CA TYR A 300 -12.61 10.06 -1.40
C TYR A 300 -13.86 10.69 -2.02
N ASP A 301 -14.25 10.20 -3.21
CA ASP A 301 -15.39 10.72 -3.94
C ASP A 301 -16.68 10.66 -3.10
N GLY A 302 -17.53 11.67 -3.22
CA GLY A 302 -18.80 11.75 -2.49
C GLY A 302 -19.91 10.84 -3.04
N ASP A 303 -19.60 9.97 -4.00
CA ASP A 303 -20.53 8.99 -4.53
C ASP A 303 -20.64 7.73 -3.65
N LYS A 304 -21.54 6.82 -4.03
CA LYS A 304 -21.76 5.59 -3.26
C LYS A 304 -20.51 4.70 -3.18
N ALA A 305 -19.73 4.62 -4.25
CA ALA A 305 -18.54 3.77 -4.30
C ALA A 305 -17.41 4.35 -3.45
N GLY A 306 -17.18 5.66 -3.54
CA GLY A 306 -16.20 6.36 -2.72
C GLY A 306 -16.54 6.31 -1.22
N MET A 307 -17.82 6.48 -0.87
CA MET A 307 -18.26 6.35 0.53
C MET A 307 -18.07 4.92 1.07
N GLU A 308 -18.29 3.89 0.26
CA GLU A 308 -18.02 2.51 0.66
C GLU A 308 -16.50 2.24 0.81
N ALA A 309 -15.70 2.80 -0.08
CA ALA A 309 -14.24 2.71 0.00
C ALA A 309 -13.71 3.45 1.24
N ALA A 310 -14.23 4.65 1.53
CA ALA A 310 -13.92 5.41 2.74
C ALA A 310 -14.28 4.65 4.02
N TYR A 311 -15.43 3.97 4.03
CA TYR A 311 -15.84 3.14 5.17
C TYR A 311 -14.85 1.99 5.44
N LYS A 312 -14.46 1.24 4.41
CA LYS A 312 -13.48 0.17 4.54
C LYS A 312 -12.12 0.69 5.00
N ALA A 313 -11.68 1.82 4.43
CA ALA A 313 -10.43 2.47 4.81
C ALA A 313 -10.47 2.99 6.25
N SER A 314 -11.60 3.56 6.69
CA SER A 314 -11.79 4.06 8.05
C SER A 314 -11.67 2.95 9.10
N ILE A 315 -12.28 1.79 8.85
CA ILE A 315 -12.14 0.62 9.74
C ILE A 315 -10.67 0.21 9.83
N LEU A 316 -10.00 0.06 8.68
CA LEU A 316 -8.60 -0.35 8.64
C LEU A 316 -7.69 0.62 9.40
N LEU A 317 -7.89 1.93 9.22
CA LEU A 317 -7.08 2.96 9.87
C LEU A 317 -7.37 3.04 11.38
N ALA A 318 -8.64 2.96 11.79
CA ALA A 318 -9.03 2.95 13.21
C ALA A 318 -8.45 1.74 13.94
N GLN A 319 -8.49 0.53 13.35
CA GLN A 319 -7.92 -0.69 13.91
C GLN A 319 -6.39 -0.64 14.05
N ASN A 320 -5.72 0.21 13.27
CA ASN A 320 -4.27 0.40 13.29
C ASN A 320 -3.83 1.69 14.01
N ASP A 321 -4.73 2.31 14.79
CA ASP A 321 -4.47 3.49 15.64
C ASP A 321 -4.06 4.76 14.88
N PHE A 322 -4.49 4.93 13.65
CA PHE A 322 -4.23 6.16 12.93
C PHE A 322 -5.11 7.30 13.43
N VAL A 323 -4.47 8.45 13.62
CA VAL A 323 -5.18 9.71 13.86
C VAL A 323 -5.63 10.29 12.52
N GLY A 324 -6.87 10.79 12.46
CA GLY A 324 -7.39 11.43 11.26
C GLY A 324 -8.87 11.18 11.06
N GLY A 325 -9.31 11.29 9.80
CA GLY A 325 -10.74 11.14 9.48
C GLY A 325 -11.04 11.25 7.99
N VAL A 326 -12.32 11.30 7.69
CA VAL A 326 -12.88 11.35 6.34
C VAL A 326 -13.46 12.74 6.07
N VAL A 327 -13.12 13.31 4.92
CA VAL A 327 -13.80 14.46 4.36
C VAL A 327 -14.96 13.96 3.52
N ILE A 328 -16.16 14.47 3.79
CA ILE A 328 -17.38 14.13 3.06
C ILE A 328 -17.66 15.23 2.04
N PHE A 329 -17.47 14.93 0.77
CA PHE A 329 -17.83 15.84 -0.31
C PHE A 329 -19.31 15.72 -0.64
N GLN A 330 -19.98 16.87 -0.76
CA GLN A 330 -21.42 16.90 -1.10
C GLN A 330 -21.62 16.75 -2.61
N ASN A 331 -22.82 16.32 -3.01
CA ASN A 331 -23.26 16.26 -4.40
C ASN A 331 -22.38 15.39 -5.32
N ALA A 332 -21.79 14.33 -4.80
CA ALA A 332 -20.90 13.42 -5.51
C ALA A 332 -19.67 14.13 -6.14
N HIS A 333 -19.23 15.27 -5.57
CA HIS A 333 -18.01 15.93 -5.96
C HIS A 333 -16.79 15.11 -5.50
N ASP A 334 -15.66 15.37 -6.16
CA ASP A 334 -14.34 14.92 -5.75
C ASP A 334 -13.44 16.13 -5.40
N PRO A 335 -12.25 15.92 -4.80
CA PRO A 335 -11.35 17.02 -4.48
C PRO A 335 -10.93 17.87 -5.69
N ALA A 336 -10.80 17.25 -6.88
CA ALA A 336 -10.41 17.94 -8.10
C ALA A 336 -11.50 18.91 -8.58
N ASP A 337 -12.78 18.60 -8.36
CA ASP A 337 -13.89 19.48 -8.69
C ASP A 337 -13.81 20.80 -7.91
N TYR A 338 -13.52 20.75 -6.60
CA TYR A 338 -13.36 21.95 -5.77
C TYR A 338 -12.21 22.85 -6.27
N VAL A 339 -11.09 22.23 -6.67
CA VAL A 339 -9.96 22.99 -7.22
C VAL A 339 -10.32 23.59 -8.55
N LYS A 340 -10.96 22.83 -9.44
CA LYS A 340 -11.38 23.28 -10.77
C LYS A 340 -12.40 24.43 -10.72
N GLU A 341 -13.29 24.40 -9.74
CA GLU A 341 -14.31 25.45 -9.50
C GLU A 341 -13.76 26.68 -8.77
N GLY A 342 -12.46 26.66 -8.38
CA GLY A 342 -11.82 27.75 -7.62
C GLY A 342 -12.24 27.80 -6.15
N ARG A 343 -12.84 26.74 -5.61
CA ARG A 343 -13.32 26.61 -4.21
C ARG A 343 -12.24 26.09 -3.27
N VAL A 344 -11.00 26.54 -3.45
CA VAL A 344 -9.84 26.05 -2.69
C VAL A 344 -9.93 26.32 -1.20
N ASP A 345 -10.47 27.49 -0.80
CA ASP A 345 -10.63 27.83 0.62
C ASP A 345 -11.67 26.93 1.31
N GLU A 346 -12.74 26.59 0.60
CA GLU A 346 -13.76 25.65 1.12
C GLU A 346 -13.16 24.24 1.25
N LEU A 347 -12.43 23.77 0.26
CA LEU A 347 -11.69 22.50 0.32
C LEU A 347 -10.73 22.47 1.52
N LYS A 348 -9.97 23.55 1.73
CA LYS A 348 -9.08 23.70 2.88
C LYS A 348 -9.83 23.59 4.20
N SER A 349 -10.99 24.26 4.31
CA SER A 349 -11.84 24.17 5.51
C SER A 349 -12.33 22.74 5.76
N LEU A 350 -12.74 22.01 4.70
CA LEU A 350 -13.16 20.61 4.81
C LEU A 350 -12.01 19.70 5.27
N LEU A 351 -10.82 19.89 4.72
CA LEU A 351 -9.63 19.10 5.08
C LEU A 351 -9.15 19.35 6.53
N LEU A 352 -9.41 20.54 7.07
CA LEU A 352 -9.09 20.87 8.47
C LEU A 352 -10.05 20.21 9.47
N HIS A 353 -11.29 19.89 9.07
CA HIS A 353 -12.32 19.34 9.92
C HIS A 353 -12.85 17.98 9.43
N PRO A 354 -11.99 16.99 9.22
CA PRO A 354 -12.43 15.67 8.81
C PRO A 354 -13.20 14.99 9.94
N LYS A 355 -14.23 14.23 9.60
CA LYS A 355 -14.96 13.41 10.55
C LYS A 355 -14.09 12.23 11.00
N TYR A 356 -13.94 12.01 12.30
CA TYR A 356 -13.12 10.91 12.83
C TYR A 356 -13.48 9.55 12.21
N PHE A 357 -12.48 8.70 11.97
CA PHE A 357 -12.68 7.39 11.33
C PHE A 357 -13.74 6.55 12.02
N VAL A 358 -13.73 6.51 13.35
CA VAL A 358 -14.69 5.72 14.13
C VAL A 358 -16.09 6.30 14.01
N GLU A 359 -16.25 7.61 14.11
CA GLU A 359 -17.56 8.27 13.94
C GLU A 359 -18.10 8.06 12.53
N PHE A 360 -17.24 8.21 11.51
CA PHE A 360 -17.64 7.99 10.13
C PHE A 360 -18.08 6.54 9.90
N ALA A 361 -17.34 5.57 10.44
CA ALA A 361 -17.68 4.15 10.32
C ALA A 361 -19.01 3.82 11.01
N LEU A 362 -19.25 4.36 12.21
CA LEU A 362 -20.50 4.19 12.94
C LEU A 362 -21.69 4.82 12.20
N ASP A 363 -21.50 6.04 11.66
CA ASP A 363 -22.54 6.67 10.85
C ASP A 363 -22.88 5.85 9.62
N TYR A 364 -21.86 5.33 8.92
CA TYR A 364 -22.04 4.52 7.71
C TYR A 364 -22.76 3.19 7.99
N ILE A 365 -22.55 2.59 9.17
CA ILE A 365 -23.29 1.39 9.61
C ILE A 365 -24.78 1.71 9.76
N VAL A 366 -25.09 2.89 10.31
CA VAL A 366 -26.46 3.28 10.75
C VAL A 366 -27.23 3.98 9.64
N LYS A 367 -26.54 4.82 8.83
CA LYS A 367 -27.16 5.73 7.86
C LYS A 367 -26.65 5.48 6.45
N ASP A 368 -27.46 5.85 5.46
CA ASP A 368 -27.05 5.91 4.06
C ASP A 368 -26.29 7.21 3.73
N ASN A 369 -25.86 7.38 2.49
CA ASN A 369 -25.13 8.56 2.04
C ASN A 369 -25.95 9.85 2.08
N LEU A 370 -27.26 9.76 2.20
CA LEU A 370 -28.18 10.90 2.34
C LEU A 370 -28.50 11.21 3.80
N GLY A 371 -27.94 10.46 4.74
CA GLY A 371 -28.18 10.61 6.18
C GLY A 371 -29.44 9.92 6.70
N ASN A 372 -30.15 9.18 5.85
CA ASN A 372 -31.33 8.42 6.27
C ASN A 372 -30.90 7.14 6.96
N TYR A 373 -31.68 6.73 7.96
CA TYR A 373 -31.43 5.44 8.61
C TYR A 373 -31.59 4.28 7.61
N ARG A 374 -30.65 3.34 7.65
CA ARG A 374 -30.67 2.09 6.85
C ARG A 374 -31.68 1.07 7.38
N PHE A 375 -32.37 1.39 8.46
CA PHE A 375 -33.31 0.53 9.18
C PHE A 375 -34.40 1.38 9.84
N ASP A 376 -35.52 0.75 10.21
CA ASP A 376 -36.55 1.45 11.00
C ASP A 376 -36.11 1.49 12.47
N ILE A 377 -35.69 2.68 12.91
CA ILE A 377 -35.22 2.95 14.27
C ILE A 377 -36.32 2.70 15.34
N ASN A 378 -37.58 2.61 14.95
CA ASN A 378 -38.71 2.36 15.85
C ASN A 378 -39.00 0.86 16.01
N ARG A 379 -38.36 -0.01 15.19
CA ARG A 379 -38.51 -1.46 15.26
C ARG A 379 -37.41 -2.09 16.09
N PRO A 380 -37.72 -2.70 17.26
CA PRO A 380 -36.73 -3.29 18.15
C PRO A 380 -35.84 -4.34 17.46
N GLU A 381 -36.42 -5.17 16.58
CA GLU A 381 -35.71 -6.24 15.87
C GLU A 381 -34.67 -5.69 14.89
N GLU A 382 -34.99 -4.61 14.20
CA GLU A 382 -34.05 -3.96 13.28
C GLU A 382 -32.95 -3.21 14.04
N LYS A 383 -33.34 -2.54 15.12
CA LYS A 383 -32.38 -1.89 16.02
C LYS A 383 -31.39 -2.90 16.60
N GLN A 384 -31.86 -4.10 16.98
CA GLN A 384 -30.99 -5.17 17.49
C GLN A 384 -29.97 -5.64 16.44
N LYS A 385 -30.36 -5.75 15.15
CA LYS A 385 -29.44 -6.12 14.07
C LYS A 385 -28.34 -5.09 13.86
N ILE A 386 -28.68 -3.81 13.97
CA ILE A 386 -27.70 -2.73 13.85
C ILE A 386 -26.79 -2.68 15.08
N LEU A 387 -27.34 -2.88 16.28
CA LEU A 387 -26.56 -2.95 17.51
C LEU A 387 -25.45 -4.00 17.41
N VAL A 388 -25.76 -5.18 16.90
CA VAL A 388 -24.74 -6.23 16.70
C VAL A 388 -23.60 -5.75 15.78
N LYS A 389 -23.90 -5.08 14.65
CA LYS A 389 -22.86 -4.54 13.75
C LYS A 389 -22.01 -3.46 14.42
N ILE A 390 -22.62 -2.64 15.27
CA ILE A 390 -21.91 -1.61 16.05
C ILE A 390 -20.96 -2.28 17.04
N GLU A 391 -21.47 -3.27 17.81
CA GLU A 391 -20.69 -4.02 18.80
C GLU A 391 -19.55 -4.79 18.13
N ASP A 392 -19.79 -5.45 17.00
CA ASP A 392 -18.78 -6.12 16.21
C ASP A 392 -17.65 -5.15 15.80
N PHE A 393 -17.99 -3.98 15.27
CA PHE A 393 -17.00 -2.98 14.89
C PHE A 393 -16.22 -2.45 16.11
N LEU A 394 -16.93 -2.01 17.17
CA LEU A 394 -16.30 -1.48 18.38
C LEU A 394 -15.39 -2.53 19.06
N SER A 395 -15.74 -3.82 18.99
CA SER A 395 -14.91 -4.89 19.55
C SER A 395 -13.56 -5.07 18.86
N THR A 396 -13.42 -4.58 17.61
CA THR A 396 -12.16 -4.62 16.85
C THR A 396 -11.21 -3.50 17.22
N LEU A 397 -11.67 -2.48 17.94
CA LEU A 397 -10.88 -1.34 18.38
C LEU A 397 -10.18 -1.61 19.72
N LYS A 398 -9.15 -0.83 20.03
CA LYS A 398 -8.55 -0.87 21.36
C LYS A 398 -9.56 -0.48 22.45
N PRO A 399 -9.42 -1.01 23.66
CA PRO A 399 -10.42 -0.82 24.72
C PRO A 399 -10.79 0.63 25.02
N VAL A 400 -9.80 1.53 25.06
CA VAL A 400 -10.03 2.96 25.32
C VAL A 400 -10.85 3.59 24.19
N MET A 401 -10.49 3.31 22.93
CA MET A 401 -11.22 3.82 21.77
C MET A 401 -12.66 3.28 21.72
N SER A 402 -12.81 2.00 21.99
CA SER A 402 -14.13 1.35 22.01
C SER A 402 -15.04 1.99 23.06
N GLU A 403 -14.53 2.26 24.27
CA GLU A 403 -15.32 2.86 25.35
C GLU A 403 -15.64 4.34 25.08
N GLU A 404 -14.71 5.11 24.53
CA GLU A 404 -14.90 6.52 24.17
C GLU A 404 -16.04 6.72 23.17
N PHE A 405 -16.10 5.87 22.13
CA PHE A 405 -17.15 5.99 21.10
C PHE A 405 -18.45 5.26 21.40
N LYS A 406 -18.55 4.57 22.54
CA LYS A 406 -19.77 3.89 22.98
C LYS A 406 -20.95 4.84 23.16
N GLY A 407 -20.70 6.02 23.74
CA GLY A 407 -21.72 7.07 23.89
C GLY A 407 -22.25 7.57 22.56
N TYR A 408 -21.36 7.83 21.62
CA TYR A 408 -21.70 8.24 20.26
C TYR A 408 -22.53 7.18 19.53
N ALA A 409 -22.10 5.94 19.57
CA ALA A 409 -22.80 4.82 18.95
C ALA A 409 -24.21 4.61 19.53
N ALA A 410 -24.37 4.72 20.87
CA ALA A 410 -25.65 4.62 21.54
C ALA A 410 -26.62 5.74 21.12
N HIS A 411 -26.11 6.96 21.01
CA HIS A 411 -26.90 8.11 20.54
C HIS A 411 -27.42 7.89 19.10
N LEU A 412 -26.62 7.33 18.20
CA LEU A 412 -27.01 7.07 16.80
C LEU A 412 -28.25 6.18 16.68
N ILE A 413 -28.46 5.25 17.62
CA ILE A 413 -29.56 4.29 17.56
C ILE A 413 -30.59 4.51 18.68
N ASN A 414 -30.57 5.68 19.34
CA ASN A 414 -31.44 6.02 20.46
C ASN A 414 -31.49 4.92 21.53
N LEU A 415 -30.32 4.53 22.03
CA LEU A 415 -30.15 3.60 23.16
C LEU A 415 -29.34 4.25 24.29
N HIS A 416 -29.47 3.70 25.49
CA HIS A 416 -28.57 4.08 26.57
C HIS A 416 -27.22 3.34 26.39
N PRO A 417 -26.06 3.98 26.62
CA PRO A 417 -24.73 3.37 26.41
C PRO A 417 -24.52 2.03 27.13
N LYS A 418 -25.18 1.80 28.27
CA LYS A 418 -25.11 0.55 29.01
C LYS A 418 -25.52 -0.70 28.22
N TYR A 419 -26.30 -0.55 27.15
CA TYR A 419 -26.76 -1.65 26.31
C TYR A 419 -25.76 -2.03 25.22
N ILE A 420 -24.75 -1.18 24.95
CA ILE A 420 -23.67 -1.51 24.03
C ILE A 420 -22.59 -2.26 24.78
N LYS A 421 -22.37 -3.50 24.39
CA LYS A 421 -21.34 -4.36 24.97
C LYS A 421 -20.03 -4.17 24.21
N THR A 422 -19.11 -3.45 24.83
CA THR A 422 -17.71 -3.46 24.38
C THR A 422 -17.04 -4.59 25.16
N THR A 423 -16.79 -5.72 24.51
CA THR A 423 -16.15 -6.88 25.15
C THR A 423 -14.67 -6.57 25.43
N SER A 424 -14.43 -5.83 26.50
CA SER A 424 -13.14 -5.78 27.20
C SER A 424 -13.11 -6.73 28.41
N SER A 425 -13.98 -7.73 28.47
CA SER A 425 -13.74 -8.88 29.32
C SER A 425 -13.02 -9.91 28.46
N VAL A 426 -11.72 -9.99 28.61
CA VAL A 426 -10.95 -11.19 28.32
C VAL A 426 -11.52 -12.34 29.16
N SER A 427 -12.69 -12.86 28.77
CA SER A 427 -12.90 -14.29 28.93
C SER A 427 -12.00 -14.88 27.85
N SER A 428 -11.09 -15.71 28.26
CA SER A 428 -10.20 -16.55 27.46
C SER A 428 -10.97 -17.54 26.55
N LYS A 429 -11.87 -17.02 25.73
CA LYS A 429 -12.22 -17.56 24.44
C LYS A 429 -11.41 -16.72 23.47
N THR A 430 -10.22 -17.20 23.16
CA THR A 430 -9.53 -16.85 21.93
C THR A 430 -10.60 -16.62 20.87
N PRO A 431 -10.71 -15.39 20.26
CA PRO A 431 -11.37 -15.31 18.99
C PRO A 431 -10.61 -16.35 18.15
N ASN A 432 -11.34 -17.20 17.46
CA ASN A 432 -10.82 -17.82 16.27
C ASN A 432 -10.54 -16.68 15.28
N THR A 433 -9.51 -15.91 15.54
CA THR A 433 -8.66 -15.40 14.48
C THR A 433 -8.38 -16.65 13.68
N PRO A 434 -8.58 -16.68 12.35
CA PRO A 434 -7.79 -17.62 11.60
C PRO A 434 -6.35 -17.20 11.96
N GLN A 435 -5.79 -17.88 12.98
CA GLN A 435 -4.37 -18.02 13.02
C GLN A 435 -4.04 -18.28 11.56
N ASN A 436 -3.12 -17.52 10.98
CA ASN A 436 -2.24 -18.08 9.98
C ASN A 436 -1.70 -19.33 10.65
N GLN A 437 -2.49 -20.39 10.59
CA GLN A 437 -2.03 -21.72 10.80
C GLN A 437 -0.95 -21.79 9.75
N MET A 438 0.30 -21.84 10.17
CA MET A 438 1.33 -22.38 9.33
C MET A 438 0.74 -23.73 8.92
N ILE A 439 0.12 -23.73 7.74
CA ILE A 439 -0.40 -24.96 7.14
C ILE A 439 0.87 -25.75 6.95
N ASP A 440 1.01 -26.82 7.69
CA ASP A 440 2.17 -27.68 7.54
C ASP A 440 2.12 -28.20 6.10
N ILE A 441 3.10 -27.76 5.30
CA ILE A 441 3.22 -28.13 3.89
C ILE A 441 3.17 -29.65 3.78
N THR A 442 3.63 -30.38 4.80
CA THR A 442 3.63 -31.83 4.89
C THR A 442 2.20 -32.39 4.90
N GLU A 443 1.28 -31.79 5.66
CA GLU A 443 -0.14 -32.21 5.68
C GLU A 443 -0.81 -32.00 4.32
N ILE A 444 -0.55 -30.87 3.65
CA ILE A 444 -1.06 -30.63 2.29
C ILE A 444 -0.52 -31.64 1.31
N LEU A 445 0.77 -31.95 1.36
CA LEU A 445 1.41 -32.92 0.46
C LEU A 445 0.87 -34.34 0.68
N ILE A 446 0.58 -34.73 1.93
CA ILE A 446 -0.06 -36.01 2.26
C ILE A 446 -1.47 -36.06 1.68
N LEU A 447 -2.28 -35.02 1.90
CA LEU A 447 -3.65 -34.95 1.37
C LEU A 447 -3.65 -34.93 -0.18
N GLN A 448 -2.73 -34.19 -0.82
CA GLN A 448 -2.56 -34.23 -2.26
C GLN A 448 -2.11 -35.60 -2.76
N GLY A 449 -1.24 -36.28 -2.02
CA GLY A 449 -0.81 -37.67 -2.32
C GLY A 449 -1.98 -38.64 -2.31
N ILE A 450 -2.86 -38.57 -1.31
CA ILE A 450 -4.06 -39.41 -1.23
C ILE A 450 -5.05 -39.11 -2.36
N LEU A 451 -5.26 -37.85 -2.68
CA LEU A 451 -6.18 -37.41 -3.75
C LEU A 451 -5.66 -37.77 -5.14
N ASN A 452 -4.36 -37.69 -5.37
CA ASN A 452 -3.76 -37.99 -6.68
C ASN A 452 -3.54 -39.50 -6.92
N TYR A 453 -3.45 -40.31 -5.85
CA TYR A 453 -3.21 -41.75 -5.92
C TYR A 453 -4.15 -42.51 -4.99
N PRO A 454 -5.46 -42.53 -5.28
CA PRO A 454 -6.48 -43.15 -4.41
C PRO A 454 -6.28 -44.66 -4.25
N ASP A 455 -5.65 -45.32 -5.19
CA ASP A 455 -5.23 -46.73 -5.15
C ASP A 455 -4.11 -47.02 -4.14
N LYS A 456 -3.37 -46.01 -3.69
CA LYS A 456 -2.33 -46.11 -2.66
C LYS A 456 -2.75 -45.58 -1.30
N LYS A 457 -3.99 -45.18 -1.13
CA LYS A 457 -4.53 -44.57 0.10
C LYS A 457 -4.18 -45.41 1.34
N ASP A 458 -4.41 -46.71 1.30
CA ASP A 458 -4.22 -47.58 2.48
C ASP A 458 -2.75 -47.74 2.85
N ILE A 459 -1.85 -47.68 1.87
CA ILE A 459 -0.41 -47.71 2.08
C ILE A 459 0.07 -46.38 2.71
N ILE A 460 -0.44 -45.24 2.24
CA ILE A 460 -0.13 -43.92 2.79
C ILE A 460 -0.65 -43.79 4.21
N LEU A 461 -1.90 -44.20 4.47
CA LEU A 461 -2.51 -44.17 5.81
C LEU A 461 -1.82 -45.12 6.81
N ALA A 462 -1.37 -46.28 6.37
CA ALA A 462 -0.64 -47.24 7.22
C ALA A 462 0.79 -46.76 7.61
N ALA A 463 1.35 -45.80 6.83
CA ALA A 463 2.65 -45.20 7.12
C ALA A 463 2.59 -43.97 8.01
N LEU A 464 1.39 -43.46 8.32
CA LEU A 464 1.19 -42.24 9.12
C LEU A 464 0.95 -42.63 10.58
N ASP A 465 1.72 -42.04 11.49
CA ASP A 465 1.54 -42.12 12.93
C ASP A 465 0.80 -40.88 13.43
N SER A 466 -0.07 -41.03 14.43
CA SER A 466 -0.82 -39.93 15.05
C SER A 466 0.09 -38.79 15.59
N SER A 467 1.31 -39.13 15.97
CA SER A 467 2.33 -38.17 16.41
C SER A 467 2.80 -37.21 15.29
N MET A 468 2.57 -37.56 14.01
CA MET A 468 2.90 -36.69 12.86
C MET A 468 1.91 -35.53 12.65
N PHE A 469 0.77 -35.56 13.38
CA PHE A 469 -0.30 -34.54 13.30
C PHE A 469 -0.49 -33.78 14.62
N ASP A 470 0.48 -33.78 15.51
CA ASP A 470 0.39 -33.18 16.85
C ASP A 470 0.16 -31.66 16.89
N LEU A 471 0.26 -30.96 15.77
CA LEU A 471 -0.01 -29.52 15.66
C LEU A 471 -1.49 -29.18 15.41
N HIS A 472 -2.33 -30.15 15.02
CA HIS A 472 -3.74 -29.88 14.71
C HIS A 472 -4.65 -30.99 15.25
N ARG A 473 -5.30 -30.74 16.37
CA ARG A 473 -6.38 -31.60 16.98
C ARG A 473 -7.61 -31.84 16.08
N ARG A 474 -7.45 -31.90 14.77
CA ARG A 474 -8.53 -32.19 13.81
C ARG A 474 -8.59 -33.65 13.37
N SER A 475 -7.68 -34.49 13.81
CA SER A 475 -7.64 -35.88 13.39
C SER A 475 -8.70 -36.77 14.03
N GLU A 476 -9.29 -36.38 15.16
CA GLU A 476 -10.25 -37.24 15.87
C GLU A 476 -11.71 -37.04 15.46
N GLU A 477 -12.11 -35.87 14.94
CA GLU A 477 -13.51 -35.62 14.58
C GLU A 477 -13.89 -36.05 13.15
N HIS A 478 -12.94 -36.19 12.22
CA HIS A 478 -13.24 -36.55 10.84
C HIS A 478 -12.97 -38.01 10.44
N THR A 479 -12.36 -38.81 11.28
CA THR A 479 -12.21 -40.28 11.02
C THR A 479 -13.47 -41.07 11.29
N SER A 480 -14.43 -40.52 12.04
CA SER A 480 -15.72 -41.17 12.29
C SER A 480 -16.77 -40.99 11.19
N GLU A 481 -16.57 -40.09 10.24
CA GLU A 481 -17.50 -39.86 9.11
C GLU A 481 -17.07 -40.54 7.79
N LEU A 482 -15.96 -41.27 7.78
CA LEU A 482 -15.45 -41.99 6.60
C LEU A 482 -15.38 -43.51 6.79
N GLN A 483 -16.09 -44.09 7.78
CA GLN A 483 -16.34 -45.53 7.86
C GLN A 483 -17.73 -45.88 7.35
#